data_389a0fbcd82cb5a3adc42b462897ac2b
#
_entry.id   389a0fbcd82cb5a3adc42b462897ac2b
#
_cell.length_a   1.000
_cell.length_b   1.000
_cell.length_c   1.000
_cell.angle_alpha   90.00
_cell.angle_beta   90.00
_cell.angle_gamma   90.00
#
_symmetry.space_group_name_H-M   'P 1'
#
loop_
_entity.id
_entity.type
_entity.pdbx_description
1 polymer ?
#
loop_
_entity_poly.entity_id
_entity_poly.type
_entity_poly.pdbx_seq_one_letter_code
_entity_poly.pdbx_strand_id
1 'polypeptide(L)'
;LHRSASAQMSRPAISIQSSGGWTFGSPSVLMMFHRAPGAMESELAEMDECMPHYYKVTNHHGQGAETIMRAEALFCQGRFTDAHIELERAYAQVKDNGQINMALCCDFLSRRLSLYTDVEQRYTFEERYAELLHYHDASGLNLWSAASAYYHALRGETDNIPEIFSVHRLSDINMLAPGKPMMEMIENQVYLAQGAYAKVIGHSAQLLAVCEAMHYALVALHIRIQTAAAYEHLGKREEARAWLGKALSGAAPDGLVMPFVENYAHLKPLLAQELK
;
A
#
# COMPACT_ATOMS: atom_id res chain seq x y z
N LEU A 1 -2.10 -24.19 -24.94
CA LEU A 1 -2.02 -23.02 -24.07
C LEU A 1 -3.38 -22.35 -23.89
N HIS A 2 -4.13 -22.06 -24.96
CA HIS A 2 -5.46 -21.44 -24.88
C HIS A 2 -6.53 -22.28 -24.16
N ARG A 3 -6.53 -23.60 -24.32
CA ARG A 3 -7.47 -24.50 -23.63
C ARG A 3 -7.18 -24.61 -22.13
N SER A 4 -5.91 -24.50 -21.72
CA SER A 4 -5.52 -24.53 -20.32
C SER A 4 -5.96 -23.26 -19.60
N ALA A 5 -5.81 -22.09 -20.20
CA ALA A 5 -6.25 -20.82 -19.65
C ALA A 5 -7.80 -20.75 -19.51
N SER A 6 -8.53 -21.23 -20.55
CA SER A 6 -10.01 -21.24 -20.53
C SER A 6 -10.59 -22.19 -19.47
N ALA A 7 -9.96 -23.35 -19.23
CA ALA A 7 -10.39 -24.29 -18.19
C ALA A 7 -10.14 -23.77 -16.77
N GLN A 8 -9.13 -22.92 -16.59
CA GLN A 8 -8.84 -22.27 -15.32
C GLN A 8 -9.77 -21.10 -15.03
N MET A 9 -10.26 -20.40 -16.06
CA MET A 9 -11.20 -19.28 -15.95
C MET A 9 -12.62 -19.72 -15.57
N SER A 10 -12.98 -20.99 -15.70
CA SER A 10 -14.29 -21.53 -15.35
C SER A 10 -14.43 -22.02 -13.90
N ARG A 11 -13.36 -21.97 -13.12
CA ARG A 11 -13.43 -22.25 -11.68
C ARG A 11 -13.88 -21.01 -10.95
N PRO A 12 -14.76 -21.12 -9.90
CA PRO A 12 -15.11 -19.99 -9.08
C PRO A 12 -13.79 -19.37 -8.56
N ALA A 13 -13.58 -18.15 -8.93
CA ALA A 13 -12.25 -17.58 -9.02
C ALA A 13 -11.76 -16.95 -7.72
N ILE A 14 -12.04 -17.56 -6.63
CA ILE A 14 -11.18 -17.37 -5.49
C ILE A 14 -10.02 -18.33 -5.70
N SER A 15 -9.36 -18.12 -6.76
CA SER A 15 -8.16 -18.84 -7.01
C SER A 15 -7.03 -17.86 -6.82
N ILE A 16 -5.98 -18.37 -6.26
CA ILE A 16 -4.61 -17.87 -6.30
C ILE A 16 -4.29 -17.13 -7.62
N GLN A 17 -5.01 -17.41 -8.66
CA GLN A 17 -4.92 -16.79 -9.97
C GLN A 17 -5.28 -15.30 -9.98
N SER A 18 -6.21 -14.88 -9.14
CA SER A 18 -6.60 -13.49 -9.06
C SER A 18 -5.65 -12.69 -8.17
N SER A 19 -5.11 -13.28 -7.12
CA SER A 19 -4.34 -12.57 -6.11
C SER A 19 -2.93 -12.20 -6.55
N GLY A 20 -2.26 -13.04 -7.33
CA GLY A 20 -0.89 -12.77 -7.74
C GLY A 20 -0.77 -11.98 -9.05
N GLY A 21 -1.83 -11.95 -9.88
CA GLY A 21 -1.73 -11.45 -11.24
C GLY A 21 -1.76 -9.93 -11.36
N TRP A 22 -2.68 -9.28 -10.68
CA TRP A 22 -2.88 -7.84 -10.83
C TRP A 22 -2.07 -7.00 -9.84
N THR A 23 -2.13 -7.34 -8.56
CA THR A 23 -1.48 -6.54 -7.52
C THR A 23 -0.01 -6.90 -7.31
N PHE A 24 0.49 -7.95 -7.94
CA PHE A 24 1.86 -8.43 -7.76
C PHE A 24 2.29 -8.62 -6.30
N GLY A 25 1.31 -8.84 -5.40
CA GLY A 25 1.55 -8.95 -3.97
C GLY A 25 1.57 -7.61 -3.23
N SER A 26 1.09 -6.52 -3.85
CA SER A 26 0.93 -5.21 -3.22
C SER A 26 -0.50 -5.06 -2.67
N PRO A 27 -0.72 -4.58 -1.43
CA PRO A 27 -2.04 -4.24 -0.92
C PRO A 27 -2.54 -2.87 -1.39
N SER A 28 -1.81 -2.15 -2.26
CA SER A 28 -2.19 -0.86 -2.82
C SER A 28 -1.98 -0.81 -4.32
N VAL A 29 -3.00 -0.40 -5.06
CA VAL A 29 -2.93 -0.20 -6.51
C VAL A 29 -2.12 1.06 -6.83
N LEU A 30 -2.37 2.17 -6.13
CA LEU A 30 -1.67 3.43 -6.36
C LEU A 30 -0.15 3.31 -6.17
N MET A 31 0.30 2.58 -5.14
CA MET A 31 1.73 2.37 -4.89
C MET A 31 2.42 1.61 -6.02
N MET A 32 1.68 0.82 -6.79
CA MET A 32 2.20 0.09 -7.96
C MET A 32 2.24 0.95 -9.23
N PHE A 33 1.34 1.93 -9.35
CA PHE A 33 1.13 2.64 -10.63
C PHE A 33 1.48 4.11 -10.59
N HIS A 34 1.74 4.71 -9.43
CA HIS A 34 2.25 6.08 -9.36
C HIS A 34 3.75 6.12 -9.67
N ARG A 35 4.10 6.57 -10.88
CA ARG A 35 5.44 6.44 -11.48
C ARG A 35 6.35 7.64 -11.22
N ALA A 36 5.79 8.84 -11.13
CA ALA A 36 6.58 10.06 -10.99
C ALA A 36 5.81 11.15 -10.24
N PRO A 37 6.50 12.01 -9.46
CA PRO A 37 5.89 13.20 -8.87
C PRO A 37 5.25 14.09 -9.94
N GLY A 38 4.02 14.54 -9.70
CA GLY A 38 3.23 15.36 -10.61
C GLY A 38 2.50 14.59 -11.72
N ALA A 39 2.60 13.26 -11.74
CA ALA A 39 1.95 12.43 -12.74
C ALA A 39 0.57 11.89 -12.34
N MET A 40 0.13 12.08 -11.09
CA MET A 40 -1.06 11.45 -10.51
C MET A 40 -2.31 11.62 -11.38
N GLU A 41 -2.61 12.84 -11.81
CA GLU A 41 -3.80 13.11 -12.61
C GLU A 41 -3.76 12.41 -13.97
N SER A 42 -2.61 12.45 -14.65
CA SER A 42 -2.43 11.79 -15.95
C SER A 42 -2.45 10.26 -15.83
N GLU A 43 -1.94 9.71 -14.73
CA GLU A 43 -1.94 8.28 -14.47
C GLU A 43 -3.36 7.76 -14.15
N LEU A 44 -4.16 8.52 -13.41
CA LEU A 44 -5.57 8.21 -13.20
C LEU A 44 -6.37 8.24 -14.52
N ALA A 45 -6.11 9.22 -15.38
CA ALA A 45 -6.74 9.29 -16.69
C ALA A 45 -6.32 8.12 -17.59
N GLU A 46 -5.04 7.73 -17.58
CA GLU A 46 -4.52 6.57 -18.30
C GLU A 46 -5.20 5.26 -17.83
N MET A 47 -5.40 5.10 -16.53
CA MET A 47 -6.12 3.95 -15.97
C MET A 47 -7.57 3.91 -16.45
N ASP A 48 -8.28 5.03 -16.41
CA ASP A 48 -9.67 5.11 -16.91
C ASP A 48 -9.79 4.75 -18.40
N GLU A 49 -8.80 5.13 -19.21
CA GLU A 49 -8.77 4.81 -20.64
C GLU A 49 -8.41 3.36 -20.91
N CYS A 50 -7.41 2.83 -20.23
CA CYS A 50 -6.87 1.49 -20.51
C CYS A 50 -7.71 0.36 -19.92
N MET A 51 -8.27 0.53 -18.71
CA MET A 51 -8.93 -0.55 -17.99
C MET A 51 -10.14 -1.17 -18.71
N PRO A 52 -11.03 -0.41 -19.38
CA PRO A 52 -12.12 -1.02 -20.15
C PRO A 52 -11.65 -1.96 -21.27
N HIS A 53 -10.49 -1.68 -21.87
CA HIS A 53 -9.89 -2.56 -22.88
C HIS A 53 -9.28 -3.81 -22.22
N TYR A 54 -8.58 -3.62 -21.10
CA TYR A 54 -8.00 -4.70 -20.33
C TYR A 54 -9.07 -5.71 -19.85
N TYR A 55 -10.20 -5.24 -19.33
CA TYR A 55 -11.30 -6.09 -18.87
C TYR A 55 -11.87 -6.99 -19.96
N LYS A 56 -11.95 -6.49 -21.18
CA LYS A 56 -12.43 -7.29 -22.34
C LYS A 56 -11.52 -8.49 -22.65
N VAL A 57 -10.21 -8.34 -22.48
CA VAL A 57 -9.26 -9.41 -22.81
C VAL A 57 -8.96 -10.33 -21.62
N THR A 58 -9.19 -9.88 -20.41
CA THR A 58 -8.90 -10.63 -19.17
C THR A 58 -10.13 -11.21 -18.48
N ASN A 59 -11.31 -11.13 -19.11
CA ASN A 59 -12.57 -11.56 -18.53
C ASN A 59 -12.81 -10.89 -17.15
N HIS A 60 -12.70 -9.56 -17.13
CA HIS A 60 -12.90 -8.71 -15.94
C HIS A 60 -11.91 -8.93 -14.79
N HIS A 61 -10.78 -9.60 -15.02
CA HIS A 61 -9.74 -9.73 -14.01
C HIS A 61 -9.15 -8.34 -13.67
N GLY A 62 -9.05 -8.02 -12.38
CA GLY A 62 -8.59 -6.71 -11.91
C GLY A 62 -9.65 -5.60 -11.92
N GLN A 63 -10.92 -5.94 -12.22
CA GLN A 63 -12.00 -4.95 -12.27
C GLN A 63 -12.12 -4.22 -10.92
N GLY A 64 -12.22 -2.89 -11.00
CA GLY A 64 -12.24 -1.98 -9.86
C GLY A 64 -10.87 -1.37 -9.54
N ALA A 65 -9.80 -1.79 -10.20
CA ALA A 65 -8.45 -1.28 -9.93
C ALA A 65 -8.36 0.26 -10.13
N GLU A 66 -8.98 0.81 -11.19
CA GLU A 66 -9.04 2.25 -11.46
C GLU A 66 -9.79 3.00 -10.36
N THR A 67 -10.88 2.42 -9.85
CA THR A 67 -11.68 3.02 -8.79
C THR A 67 -10.92 2.98 -7.46
N ILE A 68 -10.24 1.86 -7.15
CA ILE A 68 -9.36 1.74 -5.97
C ILE A 68 -8.22 2.76 -6.05
N MET A 69 -7.53 2.83 -7.19
CA MET A 69 -6.43 3.78 -7.38
C MET A 69 -6.87 5.22 -7.16
N ARG A 70 -8.06 5.59 -7.66
CA ARG A 70 -8.65 6.92 -7.45
C ARG A 70 -8.96 7.17 -5.97
N ALA A 71 -9.58 6.20 -5.29
CA ALA A 71 -9.87 6.31 -3.86
C ALA A 71 -8.58 6.48 -3.03
N GLU A 72 -7.52 5.74 -3.35
CA GLU A 72 -6.20 5.85 -2.71
C GLU A 72 -5.55 7.23 -2.96
N ALA A 73 -5.65 7.76 -4.19
CA ALA A 73 -5.13 9.08 -4.53
C ALA A 73 -5.85 10.19 -3.73
N LEU A 74 -7.17 10.14 -3.67
CA LEU A 74 -7.99 11.06 -2.89
C LEU A 74 -7.66 10.99 -1.39
N PHE A 75 -7.48 9.79 -0.86
CA PHE A 75 -7.01 9.59 0.51
C PHE A 75 -5.63 10.23 0.72
N CYS A 76 -4.66 9.97 -0.16
CA CYS A 76 -3.31 10.53 -0.05
C CYS A 76 -3.31 12.06 -0.09
N GLN A 77 -4.29 12.67 -0.76
CA GLN A 77 -4.52 14.12 -0.79
C GLN A 77 -5.32 14.66 0.41
N GLY A 78 -5.77 13.81 1.35
CA GLY A 78 -6.58 14.21 2.51
C GLY A 78 -8.06 14.46 2.18
N ARG A 79 -8.54 14.08 1.01
CA ARG A 79 -9.93 14.22 0.54
C ARG A 79 -10.78 13.04 0.99
N PHE A 80 -10.98 12.92 2.31
CA PHE A 80 -11.54 11.72 2.93
C PHE A 80 -12.96 11.37 2.47
N THR A 81 -13.84 12.36 2.35
CA THR A 81 -15.21 12.13 1.88
C THR A 81 -15.25 11.56 0.47
N ASP A 82 -14.48 12.15 -0.43
CA ASP A 82 -14.39 11.69 -1.81
C ASP A 82 -13.73 10.29 -1.90
N ALA A 83 -12.67 10.08 -1.10
CA ALA A 83 -12.00 8.79 -1.00
C ALA A 83 -12.97 7.69 -0.52
N HIS A 84 -13.82 7.98 0.47
CA HIS A 84 -14.81 7.04 0.95
C HIS A 84 -15.87 6.71 -0.11
N ILE A 85 -16.35 7.70 -0.85
CA ILE A 85 -17.32 7.48 -1.94
C ILE A 85 -16.74 6.54 -3.01
N GLU A 86 -15.51 6.79 -3.44
CA GLU A 86 -14.84 5.93 -4.44
C GLU A 86 -14.52 4.55 -3.87
N LEU A 87 -14.17 4.44 -2.59
CA LEU A 87 -13.95 3.16 -1.92
C LEU A 87 -15.22 2.29 -1.89
N GLU A 88 -16.40 2.87 -1.59
CA GLU A 88 -17.67 2.14 -1.63
C GLU A 88 -18.03 1.65 -3.04
N ARG A 89 -17.72 2.46 -4.06
CA ARG A 89 -17.86 2.05 -5.47
C ARG A 89 -16.94 0.87 -5.79
N ALA A 90 -15.68 0.94 -5.34
CA ALA A 90 -14.73 -0.14 -5.54
C ALA A 90 -15.19 -1.44 -4.87
N TYR A 91 -15.67 -1.40 -3.62
CA TYR A 91 -16.20 -2.57 -2.94
C TYR A 91 -17.38 -3.21 -3.70
N ALA A 92 -18.29 -2.41 -4.27
CA ALA A 92 -19.38 -2.93 -5.07
C ALA A 92 -18.86 -3.69 -6.32
N GLN A 93 -17.92 -3.09 -7.04
CA GLN A 93 -17.31 -3.68 -8.24
C GLN A 93 -16.58 -5.00 -7.95
N VAL A 94 -15.77 -5.04 -6.88
CA VAL A 94 -14.97 -6.24 -6.55
C VAL A 94 -15.82 -7.37 -5.99
N LYS A 95 -16.91 -7.06 -5.26
CA LYS A 95 -17.86 -8.04 -4.74
C LYS A 95 -18.55 -8.79 -5.86
N ASP A 96 -19.03 -8.07 -6.87
CA ASP A 96 -19.78 -8.64 -7.98
C ASP A 96 -18.93 -9.60 -8.83
N ASN A 97 -17.61 -9.45 -8.79
CA ASN A 97 -16.67 -10.23 -9.58
C ASN A 97 -15.87 -11.27 -8.77
N GLY A 98 -16.07 -11.38 -7.47
CA GLY A 98 -15.40 -12.35 -6.61
C GLY A 98 -13.88 -12.19 -6.54
N GLN A 99 -13.37 -10.96 -6.67
CA GLN A 99 -11.93 -10.67 -6.72
C GLN A 99 -11.37 -10.34 -5.34
N ILE A 100 -10.98 -11.37 -4.61
CA ILE A 100 -10.49 -11.23 -3.22
C ILE A 100 -9.25 -10.33 -3.11
N ASN A 101 -8.33 -10.38 -4.05
CA ASN A 101 -7.13 -9.53 -4.04
C ASN A 101 -7.49 -8.04 -4.17
N MET A 102 -8.48 -7.70 -4.99
CA MET A 102 -8.98 -6.33 -5.10
C MET A 102 -9.73 -5.91 -3.83
N ALA A 103 -10.49 -6.83 -3.24
CA ALA A 103 -11.14 -6.59 -1.95
C ALA A 103 -10.11 -6.31 -0.83
N LEU A 104 -8.97 -7.00 -0.83
CA LEU A 104 -7.88 -6.74 0.12
C LEU A 104 -7.25 -5.35 -0.07
N CYS A 105 -7.16 -4.83 -1.30
CA CYS A 105 -6.74 -3.45 -1.53
C CYS A 105 -7.79 -2.45 -0.97
N CYS A 106 -9.08 -2.72 -1.17
CA CYS A 106 -10.14 -1.93 -0.55
C CYS A 106 -10.04 -1.96 0.99
N ASP A 107 -9.82 -3.14 1.57
CA ASP A 107 -9.67 -3.30 3.02
C ASP A 107 -8.46 -2.52 3.56
N PHE A 108 -7.34 -2.53 2.85
CA PHE A 108 -6.15 -1.78 3.23
C PHE A 108 -6.43 -0.28 3.30
N LEU A 109 -7.10 0.26 2.27
CA LEU A 109 -7.51 1.67 2.27
C LEU A 109 -8.56 1.96 3.34
N SER A 110 -9.58 1.11 3.50
CA SER A 110 -10.62 1.26 4.52
C SER A 110 -10.05 1.38 5.92
N ARG A 111 -9.07 0.53 6.26
CA ARG A 111 -8.39 0.57 7.55
C ARG A 111 -7.59 1.85 7.76
N ARG A 112 -6.86 2.29 6.75
CA ARG A 112 -6.12 3.57 6.82
C ARG A 112 -7.09 4.75 6.99
N LEU A 113 -8.19 4.78 6.26
CA LEU A 113 -9.21 5.81 6.34
C LEU A 113 -9.85 5.87 7.72
N SER A 114 -10.15 4.71 8.34
CA SER A 114 -10.75 4.64 9.67
C SER A 114 -9.85 5.16 10.80
N LEU A 115 -8.54 5.34 10.57
CA LEU A 115 -7.65 5.98 11.55
C LEU A 115 -7.86 7.49 11.67
N TYR A 116 -8.46 8.11 10.67
CA TYR A 116 -8.56 9.58 10.56
C TYR A 116 -10.00 10.09 10.40
N THR A 117 -10.97 9.18 10.34
CA THR A 117 -12.38 9.49 10.15
C THR A 117 -13.24 8.58 11.03
N ASP A 118 -14.53 8.91 11.17
CA ASP A 118 -15.53 8.07 11.86
C ASP A 118 -16.10 6.95 10.93
N VAL A 119 -15.47 6.70 9.79
CA VAL A 119 -15.90 5.65 8.87
C VAL A 119 -15.56 4.29 9.45
N GLU A 120 -16.58 3.46 9.66
CA GLU A 120 -16.39 2.09 10.11
C GLU A 120 -15.74 1.22 9.02
N GLN A 121 -14.88 0.30 9.45
CA GLN A 121 -14.31 -0.70 8.56
C GLN A 121 -15.40 -1.68 8.12
N ARG A 122 -15.46 -1.94 6.81
CA ARG A 122 -16.46 -2.85 6.25
C ARG A 122 -16.26 -4.31 6.66
N TYR A 123 -15.00 -4.70 6.82
CA TYR A 123 -14.59 -6.04 7.26
C TYR A 123 -13.53 -5.92 8.35
N THR A 124 -13.69 -6.70 9.41
CA THR A 124 -12.65 -6.82 10.44
C THR A 124 -11.45 -7.62 9.91
N PHE A 125 -10.34 -7.56 10.63
CA PHE A 125 -9.17 -8.39 10.30
C PHE A 125 -9.52 -9.88 10.41
N GLU A 126 -10.30 -10.26 11.41
CA GLU A 126 -10.68 -11.64 11.70
C GLU A 126 -11.61 -12.21 10.62
N GLU A 127 -12.62 -11.45 10.20
CA GLU A 127 -13.54 -11.86 9.13
C GLU A 127 -12.79 -12.14 7.83
N ARG A 128 -11.92 -11.22 7.42
CA ARG A 128 -11.13 -11.38 6.19
C ARG A 128 -10.12 -12.51 6.29
N TYR A 129 -9.49 -12.68 7.46
CA TYR A 129 -8.56 -13.78 7.70
C TYR A 129 -9.26 -15.14 7.61
N ALA A 130 -10.43 -15.28 8.22
CA ALA A 130 -11.23 -16.50 8.16
C ALA A 130 -11.64 -16.86 6.72
N GLU A 131 -12.01 -15.86 5.91
CA GLU A 131 -12.34 -16.04 4.50
C GLU A 131 -11.11 -16.57 3.71
N LEU A 132 -9.93 -15.95 3.88
CA LEU A 132 -8.70 -16.35 3.21
C LEU A 132 -8.27 -17.77 3.58
N LEU A 133 -8.41 -18.15 4.86
CA LEU A 133 -8.15 -19.51 5.32
C LEU A 133 -9.12 -20.52 4.70
N HIS A 134 -10.41 -20.17 4.61
CA HIS A 134 -11.43 -21.03 4.01
C HIS A 134 -11.10 -21.35 2.54
N TYR A 135 -10.57 -20.37 1.82
CA TYR A 135 -10.19 -20.54 0.40
C TYR A 135 -8.75 -21.00 0.18
N HIS A 136 -7.97 -21.22 1.23
CA HIS A 136 -6.54 -21.58 1.17
C HIS A 136 -5.71 -20.62 0.30
N ASP A 137 -6.02 -19.31 0.36
CA ASP A 137 -5.34 -18.29 -0.43
C ASP A 137 -4.07 -17.78 0.28
N ALA A 138 -2.95 -18.45 0.04
CA ALA A 138 -1.66 -18.09 0.61
C ALA A 138 -1.19 -16.69 0.17
N SER A 139 -1.49 -16.27 -1.06
CA SER A 139 -1.13 -14.93 -1.56
C SER A 139 -1.97 -13.85 -0.88
N GLY A 140 -3.27 -14.10 -0.73
CA GLY A 140 -4.16 -13.21 0.02
C GLY A 140 -3.77 -13.08 1.49
N LEU A 141 -3.31 -14.16 2.13
CA LEU A 141 -2.77 -14.10 3.49
C LEU A 141 -1.53 -13.23 3.61
N ASN A 142 -0.66 -13.19 2.59
CA ASN A 142 0.49 -12.27 2.58
C ASN A 142 0.03 -10.81 2.48
N LEU A 143 -0.95 -10.50 1.62
CA LEU A 143 -1.53 -9.15 1.50
C LEU A 143 -2.23 -8.73 2.79
N TRP A 144 -2.99 -9.64 3.39
CA TRP A 144 -3.64 -9.42 4.69
C TRP A 144 -2.60 -9.13 5.78
N SER A 145 -1.53 -9.91 5.84
CA SER A 145 -0.44 -9.72 6.81
C SER A 145 0.24 -8.37 6.63
N ALA A 146 0.46 -7.94 5.39
CA ALA A 146 1.03 -6.63 5.09
C ALA A 146 0.12 -5.49 5.54
N ALA A 147 -1.18 -5.57 5.23
CA ALA A 147 -2.17 -4.58 5.65
C ALA A 147 -2.28 -4.49 7.18
N SER A 148 -2.31 -5.64 7.85
CA SER A 148 -2.33 -5.74 9.30
C SER A 148 -1.06 -5.17 9.94
N ALA A 149 0.11 -5.53 9.42
CA ALA A 149 1.39 -5.02 9.91
C ALA A 149 1.48 -3.50 9.79
N TYR A 150 1.11 -2.94 8.64
CA TYR A 150 1.12 -1.50 8.43
C TYR A 150 0.18 -0.76 9.38
N TYR A 151 -1.07 -1.24 9.50
CA TYR A 151 -2.09 -0.65 10.36
C TYR A 151 -1.65 -0.63 11.83
N HIS A 152 -1.21 -1.77 12.37
CA HIS A 152 -0.77 -1.86 13.75
C HIS A 152 0.53 -1.08 14.02
N ALA A 153 1.46 -1.04 13.05
CA ALA A 153 2.67 -0.23 13.14
C ALA A 153 2.37 1.28 13.22
N LEU A 154 1.39 1.78 12.45
CA LEU A 154 0.95 3.18 12.52
C LEU A 154 0.37 3.54 13.90
N ARG A 155 -0.25 2.57 14.58
CA ARG A 155 -0.83 2.73 15.91
C ARG A 155 0.17 2.48 17.06
N GLY A 156 1.37 2.00 16.75
CA GLY A 156 2.35 1.57 17.75
C GLY A 156 1.97 0.28 18.49
N GLU A 157 1.06 -0.50 17.95
CA GLU A 157 0.54 -1.76 18.53
C GLU A 157 1.43 -2.94 18.09
N THR A 158 2.68 -2.96 18.55
CA THR A 158 3.70 -3.92 18.09
C THR A 158 3.35 -5.38 18.37
N ASP A 159 2.58 -5.66 19.44
CA ASP A 159 2.16 -7.01 19.83
C ASP A 159 1.11 -7.60 18.86
N ASN A 160 0.42 -6.75 18.09
CA ASN A 160 -0.60 -7.16 17.13
C ASN A 160 -0.04 -7.32 15.69
N ILE A 161 1.25 -7.06 15.50
CA ILE A 161 1.89 -7.20 14.19
C ILE A 161 2.05 -8.68 13.84
N PRO A 162 1.60 -9.14 12.65
CA PRO A 162 1.77 -10.52 12.22
C PRO A 162 3.22 -11.01 12.31
N GLU A 163 3.41 -12.27 12.74
CA GLU A 163 4.73 -12.83 13.05
C GLU A 163 5.74 -12.63 11.92
N ILE A 164 5.34 -12.83 10.67
CA ILE A 164 6.23 -12.68 9.51
C ILE A 164 6.90 -11.30 9.42
N PHE A 165 6.21 -10.25 9.86
CA PHE A 165 6.73 -8.88 9.93
C PHE A 165 7.41 -8.58 11.26
N SER A 166 6.85 -9.06 12.39
CA SER A 166 7.39 -8.76 13.72
C SER A 166 8.77 -9.38 13.95
N VAL A 167 9.05 -10.52 13.30
CA VAL A 167 10.35 -11.23 13.35
C VAL A 167 11.19 -11.03 12.08
N HIS A 168 10.73 -10.20 11.14
CA HIS A 168 11.47 -9.80 9.95
C HIS A 168 11.89 -10.96 9.02
N ARG A 169 10.95 -11.84 8.71
CA ARG A 169 11.18 -12.99 7.82
C ARG A 169 10.50 -12.85 6.46
N LEU A 170 10.54 -11.65 5.86
CA LEU A 170 9.96 -11.43 4.52
C LEU A 170 10.59 -12.32 3.43
N SER A 171 11.82 -12.77 3.63
CA SER A 171 12.47 -13.73 2.74
C SER A 171 11.73 -15.07 2.64
N ASP A 172 10.93 -15.42 3.64
CA ASP A 172 10.17 -16.67 3.70
C ASP A 172 8.87 -16.58 2.86
N ILE A 173 8.49 -15.37 2.46
CA ILE A 173 7.31 -15.14 1.63
C ILE A 173 7.66 -15.37 0.16
N ASN A 174 6.94 -16.29 -0.48
CA ASN A 174 7.00 -16.43 -1.93
C ASN A 174 6.09 -15.37 -2.57
N MET A 175 6.68 -14.23 -2.96
CA MET A 175 5.96 -13.17 -3.64
C MET A 175 6.62 -12.79 -4.96
N LEU A 176 5.83 -12.20 -5.85
CA LEU A 176 6.32 -11.67 -7.11
C LEU A 176 7.25 -10.46 -6.89
N ALA A 177 8.34 -10.40 -7.63
CA ALA A 177 9.34 -9.35 -7.50
C ALA A 177 8.78 -7.91 -7.50
N PRO A 178 7.76 -7.57 -8.32
CA PRO A 178 7.18 -6.22 -8.31
C PRO A 178 6.53 -5.80 -6.97
N GLY A 179 6.02 -6.74 -6.17
CA GLY A 179 5.43 -6.44 -4.86
C GLY A 179 6.43 -6.22 -3.72
N LYS A 180 7.68 -6.68 -3.89
CA LYS A 180 8.69 -6.63 -2.82
C LYS A 180 8.96 -5.24 -2.26
N PRO A 181 9.16 -4.19 -3.08
CA PRO A 181 9.49 -2.86 -2.55
C PRO A 181 8.45 -2.32 -1.58
N MET A 182 7.17 -2.60 -1.84
CA MET A 182 6.11 -2.20 -0.93
C MET A 182 6.12 -3.00 0.37
N MET A 183 6.36 -4.32 0.30
CA MET A 183 6.46 -5.15 1.50
C MET A 183 7.63 -4.73 2.37
N GLU A 184 8.78 -4.40 1.78
CA GLU A 184 9.95 -3.88 2.49
C GLU A 184 9.71 -2.47 3.06
N MET A 185 8.93 -1.63 2.39
CA MET A 185 8.48 -0.35 2.92
C MET A 185 7.56 -0.53 4.14
N ILE A 186 6.67 -1.52 4.12
CA ILE A 186 5.83 -1.88 5.28
C ILE A 186 6.71 -2.42 6.42
N GLU A 187 7.70 -3.24 6.13
CA GLU A 187 8.68 -3.70 7.13
C GLU A 187 9.44 -2.54 7.76
N ASN A 188 9.82 -1.52 6.99
CA ASN A 188 10.42 -0.30 7.53
C ASN A 188 9.47 0.42 8.50
N GLN A 189 8.15 0.42 8.24
CA GLN A 189 7.17 0.99 9.18
C GLN A 189 7.13 0.18 10.49
N VAL A 190 7.26 -1.14 10.40
CA VAL A 190 7.37 -2.01 11.58
C VAL A 190 8.66 -1.72 12.35
N TYR A 191 9.80 -1.57 11.67
CA TYR A 191 11.06 -1.17 12.33
C TYR A 191 10.94 0.18 13.05
N LEU A 192 10.23 1.17 12.47
CA LEU A 192 9.97 2.44 13.14
C LEU A 192 9.15 2.24 14.44
N ALA A 193 8.08 1.46 14.38
CA ALA A 193 7.22 1.18 15.52
C ALA A 193 7.97 0.43 16.63
N GLN A 194 8.93 -0.44 16.26
CA GLN A 194 9.79 -1.18 17.20
C GLN A 194 11.00 -0.39 17.70
N GLY A 195 11.22 0.85 17.23
CA GLY A 195 12.39 1.66 17.58
C GLY A 195 13.70 1.22 16.93
N ALA A 196 13.65 0.37 15.90
CA ALA A 196 14.81 -0.18 15.21
C ALA A 196 15.34 0.77 14.10
N TYR A 197 15.51 2.05 14.42
CA TYR A 197 15.79 3.14 13.47
C TYR A 197 17.03 2.92 12.59
N ALA A 198 18.09 2.32 13.14
CA ALA A 198 19.30 2.02 12.37
C ALA A 198 19.04 1.04 11.22
N LYS A 199 18.10 0.11 11.40
CA LYS A 199 17.68 -0.84 10.34
C LYS A 199 16.97 -0.12 9.20
N VAL A 200 16.05 0.80 9.51
CA VAL A 200 15.37 1.63 8.50
C VAL A 200 16.40 2.34 7.62
N ILE A 201 17.39 3.00 8.23
CA ILE A 201 18.44 3.72 7.49
C ILE A 201 19.30 2.76 6.65
N GLY A 202 19.66 1.60 7.22
CA GLY A 202 20.48 0.60 6.54
C GLY A 202 19.83 0.03 5.28
N HIS A 203 18.53 -0.12 5.27
CA HIS A 203 17.77 -0.66 4.13
C HIS A 203 17.41 0.41 3.08
N SER A 204 17.27 1.68 3.49
CA SER A 204 16.67 2.73 2.66
C SER A 204 17.36 2.97 1.34
N ALA A 205 18.69 2.97 1.30
CA ALA A 205 19.45 3.32 0.07
C ALA A 205 19.22 2.28 -1.04
N GLN A 206 19.30 1.00 -0.71
CA GLN A 206 19.06 -0.09 -1.67
C GLN A 206 17.60 -0.12 -2.12
N LEU A 207 16.68 0.03 -1.18
CA LEU A 207 15.24 0.00 -1.47
C LEU A 207 14.82 1.17 -2.37
N LEU A 208 15.36 2.38 -2.13
CA LEU A 208 15.14 3.54 -3.00
C LEU A 208 15.68 3.31 -4.41
N ALA A 209 16.85 2.71 -4.56
CA ALA A 209 17.41 2.40 -5.89
C ALA A 209 16.49 1.43 -6.65
N VAL A 210 15.90 0.45 -5.98
CA VAL A 210 14.90 -0.45 -6.58
C VAL A 210 13.64 0.31 -6.96
N CYS A 211 13.12 1.17 -6.09
CA CYS A 211 11.93 1.99 -6.39
C CYS A 211 12.15 2.92 -7.59
N GLU A 212 13.33 3.53 -7.71
CA GLU A 212 13.70 4.36 -8.85
C GLU A 212 13.74 3.55 -10.15
N ALA A 213 14.35 2.37 -10.13
CA ALA A 213 14.42 1.49 -11.29
C ALA A 213 13.04 0.96 -11.73
N MET A 214 12.11 0.78 -10.78
CA MET A 214 10.75 0.30 -11.01
C MET A 214 9.72 1.43 -11.20
N HIS A 215 10.14 2.69 -11.08
CA HIS A 215 9.25 3.85 -11.11
C HIS A 215 8.13 3.80 -10.06
N TYR A 216 8.46 3.48 -8.82
CA TYR A 216 7.52 3.44 -7.69
C TYR A 216 7.63 4.71 -6.84
N ALA A 217 7.13 5.83 -7.36
CA ALA A 217 7.31 7.15 -6.75
C ALA A 217 6.66 7.27 -5.36
N LEU A 218 5.47 6.69 -5.16
CA LEU A 218 4.78 6.74 -3.87
C LEU A 218 5.48 5.87 -2.82
N VAL A 219 5.96 4.68 -3.19
CA VAL A 219 6.75 3.83 -2.29
C VAL A 219 8.04 4.55 -1.89
N ALA A 220 8.73 5.16 -2.87
CA ALA A 220 9.94 5.95 -2.60
C ALA A 220 9.66 7.15 -1.68
N LEU A 221 8.49 7.78 -1.80
CA LEU A 221 8.06 8.85 -0.89
C LEU A 221 7.95 8.35 0.54
N HIS A 222 7.26 7.22 0.78
CA HIS A 222 7.15 6.63 2.12
C HIS A 222 8.52 6.28 2.71
N ILE A 223 9.42 5.70 1.92
CA ILE A 223 10.78 5.36 2.38
C ILE A 223 11.56 6.61 2.79
N ARG A 224 11.45 7.70 2.02
CA ARG A 224 12.10 8.98 2.38
C ARG A 224 11.58 9.54 3.71
N ILE A 225 10.26 9.48 3.93
CA ILE A 225 9.61 9.89 5.17
C ILE A 225 10.10 9.04 6.35
N GLN A 226 10.08 7.72 6.20
CA GLN A 226 10.55 6.76 7.21
C GLN A 226 12.04 6.97 7.54
N THR A 227 12.85 7.26 6.54
CA THR A 227 14.28 7.57 6.72
C THR A 227 14.48 8.88 7.49
N ALA A 228 13.70 9.93 7.16
CA ALA A 228 13.72 11.19 7.91
C ALA A 228 13.34 10.97 9.38
N ALA A 229 12.27 10.21 9.63
CA ALA A 229 11.83 9.86 10.98
C ALA A 229 12.91 9.08 11.75
N ALA A 230 13.54 8.10 11.13
CA ALA A 230 14.60 7.32 11.75
C ALA A 230 15.84 8.18 12.12
N TYR A 231 16.26 9.10 11.26
CA TYR A 231 17.35 10.04 11.56
C TYR A 231 16.98 11.00 12.69
N GLU A 232 15.73 11.51 12.73
CA GLU A 232 15.27 12.38 13.84
C GLU A 232 15.34 11.65 15.19
N HIS A 233 14.87 10.41 15.27
CA HIS A 233 14.95 9.60 16.49
C HIS A 233 16.39 9.29 16.93
N LEU A 234 17.35 9.25 15.99
CA LEU A 234 18.77 9.09 16.30
C LEU A 234 19.49 10.41 16.62
N GLY A 235 18.77 11.54 16.65
CA GLY A 235 19.30 12.86 16.91
C GLY A 235 20.12 13.45 15.76
N LYS A 236 20.08 12.85 14.57
CA LYS A 236 20.79 13.29 13.36
C LYS A 236 19.91 14.25 12.56
N ARG A 237 19.74 15.46 13.09
CA ARG A 237 18.74 16.42 12.60
C ARG A 237 19.00 16.94 11.20
N GLU A 238 20.24 17.16 10.82
CA GLU A 238 20.56 17.67 9.48
C GLU A 238 20.22 16.64 8.41
N GLU A 239 20.54 15.38 8.66
CA GLU A 239 20.16 14.28 7.78
C GLU A 239 18.61 14.12 7.73
N ALA A 240 17.95 14.21 8.90
CA ALA A 240 16.49 14.14 8.96
C ALA A 240 15.83 15.23 8.12
N ARG A 241 16.30 16.49 8.21
CA ARG A 241 15.83 17.61 7.40
C ARG A 241 16.07 17.40 5.91
N ALA A 242 17.25 16.93 5.55
CA ALA A 242 17.59 16.67 4.15
C ALA A 242 16.66 15.62 3.54
N TRP A 243 16.34 14.56 4.27
CA TRP A 243 15.40 13.52 3.83
C TRP A 243 13.96 14.01 3.80
N LEU A 244 13.53 14.78 4.79
CA LEU A 244 12.20 15.40 4.80
C LEU A 244 12.01 16.36 3.62
N GLY A 245 13.02 17.18 3.32
CA GLY A 245 12.99 18.09 2.17
C GLY A 245 12.81 17.36 0.84
N LYS A 246 13.51 16.23 0.65
CA LYS A 246 13.33 15.38 -0.53
C LYS A 246 11.93 14.78 -0.60
N ALA A 247 11.37 14.37 0.56
CA ALA A 247 10.01 13.83 0.61
C ALA A 247 8.98 14.93 0.27
N LEU A 248 9.09 16.12 0.85
CA LEU A 248 8.18 17.24 0.57
C LEU A 248 8.22 17.65 -0.91
N SER A 249 9.41 17.73 -1.50
CA SER A 249 9.56 18.04 -2.93
C SER A 249 8.92 16.99 -3.83
N GLY A 250 8.96 15.72 -3.44
CA GLY A 250 8.31 14.63 -4.18
C GLY A 250 6.79 14.58 -4.02
N ALA A 251 6.27 15.05 -2.89
CA ALA A 251 4.84 14.99 -2.57
C ALA A 251 4.06 16.21 -3.10
N ALA A 252 4.70 17.39 -3.11
CA ALA A 252 4.05 18.66 -3.40
C ALA A 252 3.35 18.72 -4.77
N PRO A 253 3.91 18.21 -5.88
CA PRO A 253 3.27 18.30 -7.19
C PRO A 253 1.90 17.62 -7.27
N ASP A 254 1.68 16.55 -6.50
CA ASP A 254 0.42 15.78 -6.45
C ASP A 254 -0.43 16.08 -5.21
N GLY A 255 0.02 17.00 -4.33
CA GLY A 255 -0.69 17.36 -3.11
C GLY A 255 -0.78 16.24 -2.08
N LEU A 256 0.22 15.36 -1.99
CA LEU A 256 0.21 14.18 -1.12
C LEU A 256 0.52 14.58 0.33
N VAL A 257 -0.47 14.55 1.20
CA VAL A 257 -0.34 14.93 2.61
C VAL A 257 -0.37 13.72 3.55
N MET A 258 -1.15 12.69 3.23
CA MET A 258 -1.36 11.56 4.14
C MET A 258 -0.12 10.75 4.46
N PRO A 259 0.85 10.52 3.55
CA PRO A 259 2.09 9.85 3.92
C PRO A 259 2.84 10.52 5.09
N PHE A 260 2.75 11.85 5.22
CA PHE A 260 3.32 12.59 6.36
C PHE A 260 2.44 12.50 7.60
N VAL A 261 1.12 12.57 7.44
CA VAL A 261 0.16 12.45 8.55
C VAL A 261 0.26 11.08 9.20
N GLU A 262 0.35 10.02 8.42
CA GLU A 262 0.55 8.64 8.90
C GLU A 262 1.83 8.49 9.73
N ASN A 263 2.86 9.27 9.43
CA ASN A 263 4.13 9.28 10.16
C ASN A 263 4.29 10.46 11.11
N TYR A 264 3.21 11.23 11.37
CA TYR A 264 3.28 12.45 12.18
C TYR A 264 3.86 12.24 13.58
N ALA A 265 3.53 11.12 14.23
CA ALA A 265 4.06 10.81 15.55
C ALA A 265 5.61 10.80 15.59
N HIS A 266 6.25 10.35 14.52
CA HIS A 266 7.70 10.31 14.37
C HIS A 266 8.29 11.62 13.83
N LEU A 267 7.52 12.39 13.04
CA LEU A 267 7.97 13.63 12.39
C LEU A 267 7.67 14.89 13.17
N LYS A 268 6.80 14.84 14.19
CA LYS A 268 6.33 16.02 14.93
C LYS A 268 7.45 16.95 15.39
N PRO A 269 8.56 16.47 15.99
CA PRO A 269 9.64 17.35 16.43
C PRO A 269 10.33 18.09 15.28
N LEU A 270 10.47 17.43 14.13
CA LEU A 270 11.10 17.95 12.92
C LEU A 270 10.20 19.00 12.25
N LEU A 271 8.91 18.68 12.05
CA LEU A 271 7.94 19.58 11.43
C LEU A 271 7.69 20.86 12.26
N ALA A 272 7.66 20.76 13.59
CA ALA A 272 7.47 21.91 14.48
C ALA A 272 8.60 22.95 14.40
N GLN A 273 9.76 22.58 13.84
CA GLN A 273 10.89 23.49 13.63
C GLN A 273 10.87 24.15 12.26
N GLU A 274 10.36 23.48 11.25
CA GLU A 274 10.25 24.03 9.88
C GLU A 274 9.11 25.07 9.75
N LEU A 275 8.16 25.08 10.70
CA LEU A 275 7.03 26.03 10.75
C LEU A 275 7.34 27.30 11.58
N LYS A 276 8.55 27.45 12.12
CA LYS A 276 9.03 28.63 12.85
C LYS A 276 9.91 29.49 11.99
#